data_f9a17dde943a2f0c3a4015bebc36b527
#
_entry.id   f9a17dde943a2f0c3a4015bebc36b527
#
_cell.length_a   1.000
_cell.length_b   1.000
_cell.length_c   1.000
_cell.angle_alpha   90.00
_cell.angle_beta   90.00
_cell.angle_gamma   90.00
#
_symmetry.space_group_name_H-M   'P 1'
#
loop_
_entity.id
_entity.type
_entity.pdbx_description
1 polymer ?
#
loop_
_entity_poly.entity_id
_entity_poly.type
_entity_poly.pdbx_seq_one_letter_code
_entity_poly.pdbx_strand_id
1 'polypeptide(L)'
;MRPDYRRRRSGRIPALLGVLVGFGLVATIAWAVVGISVGGGGAAESGSSTGLADTGPPKEILRIVFPEGFTRKEMARRVAAVNVIAEEERGIVPSLNPKAYLAATDRTRNLPAGFKNVHPPNLEGFLFPATYDFTEDTTSPQLVSDQLDAFEHAWSEVDMEYARSKRLTPYDVLIIASMIEEEVQVPRERTLVAAVIYNRLREGMPLGIDATIRYGYDIPPTQAILESQLERDHPYNTRKRIGLTPTPISNPGLAAMQAAAHPAKVDYLYFVRKPDCKSHYFTASLREFNHYSRQGLLC
;
A
#
# COMPACT_ATOMS: atom_id res chain seq x y z
N MET A 1 -35.55 26.76 37.60
CA MET A 1 -36.47 25.90 36.83
C MET A 1 -35.66 25.03 35.88
N ARG A 2 -35.51 23.74 36.19
CA ARG A 2 -34.85 22.76 35.33
C ARG A 2 -35.94 21.91 34.67
N PRO A 3 -35.91 21.62 33.35
CA PRO A 3 -36.81 20.62 32.77
C PRO A 3 -36.21 19.23 32.85
N ASP A 4 -37.04 18.36 33.39
CA ASP A 4 -36.88 16.93 33.60
C ASP A 4 -36.88 16.16 32.25
N TYR A 5 -35.86 15.32 31.98
CA TYR A 5 -35.81 14.49 30.77
C TYR A 5 -36.11 13.03 31.12
N ARG A 6 -37.37 12.63 30.93
CA ARG A 6 -37.87 11.27 31.15
C ARG A 6 -37.23 10.28 30.14
N ARG A 7 -36.61 9.26 30.71
CA ARG A 7 -36.21 7.99 30.05
C ARG A 7 -37.37 7.37 29.27
N ARG A 8 -37.15 7.06 27.99
CA ARG A 8 -37.91 6.01 27.26
C ARG A 8 -37.07 4.75 27.10
N ARG A 9 -37.68 3.65 27.53
CA ARG A 9 -37.11 2.31 27.53
C ARG A 9 -37.05 1.72 26.11
N SER A 10 -36.00 0.99 25.89
CA SER A 10 -35.57 0.15 24.81
C SER A 10 -36.61 -0.86 24.28
N GLY A 11 -36.69 -0.94 22.95
CA GLY A 11 -37.10 -2.14 22.26
C GLY A 11 -35.86 -2.86 21.71
N ARG A 12 -35.65 -4.10 22.10
CA ARG A 12 -34.66 -5.00 21.56
C ARG A 12 -35.08 -5.44 20.15
N ILE A 13 -34.23 -5.23 19.16
CA ILE A 13 -34.33 -5.85 17.84
C ILE A 13 -33.11 -6.76 17.67
N PRO A 14 -33.26 -8.03 17.24
CA PRO A 14 -32.17 -8.96 17.14
C PRO A 14 -31.29 -8.64 15.93
N ALA A 15 -29.96 -8.78 16.12
CA ALA A 15 -28.96 -8.62 15.09
C ALA A 15 -29.09 -9.74 14.04
N LEU A 16 -29.35 -9.36 12.80
CA LEU A 16 -29.15 -10.19 11.62
C LEU A 16 -27.73 -9.90 11.10
N LEU A 17 -26.86 -10.91 11.18
CA LEU A 17 -25.55 -10.91 10.53
C LEU A 17 -25.77 -10.87 9.02
N GLY A 18 -25.46 -9.75 8.38
CA GLY A 18 -25.31 -9.64 6.93
C GLY A 18 -23.83 -9.58 6.57
N VAL A 19 -23.26 -10.71 6.16
CA VAL A 19 -21.93 -10.75 5.52
C VAL A 19 -22.09 -10.22 4.11
N LEU A 20 -21.69 -8.97 3.87
CA LEU A 20 -21.54 -8.42 2.53
C LEU A 20 -20.14 -8.77 2.00
N VAL A 21 -20.10 -9.83 1.18
CA VAL A 21 -18.95 -10.14 0.31
C VAL A 21 -18.97 -9.16 -0.86
N GLY A 22 -18.09 -8.16 -0.84
CA GLY A 22 -17.88 -7.25 -1.96
C GLY A 22 -17.13 -7.95 -3.09
N PHE A 23 -17.84 -8.32 -4.16
CA PHE A 23 -17.25 -8.75 -5.43
C PHE A 23 -16.67 -7.54 -6.14
N GLY A 24 -15.33 -7.38 -6.10
CA GLY A 24 -14.60 -6.50 -6.99
C GLY A 24 -14.42 -7.15 -8.35
N LEU A 25 -14.84 -6.46 -9.39
CA LEU A 25 -14.72 -6.86 -10.80
C LEU A 25 -13.23 -7.01 -11.17
N VAL A 26 -12.80 -8.24 -11.45
CA VAL A 26 -11.48 -8.54 -12.03
C VAL A 26 -11.61 -8.39 -13.55
N ALA A 27 -10.97 -7.38 -14.12
CA ALA A 27 -10.78 -7.27 -15.56
C ALA A 27 -9.69 -8.27 -16.00
N THR A 28 -10.10 -9.36 -16.62
CA THR A 28 -9.19 -10.33 -17.24
C THR A 28 -8.65 -9.78 -18.57
N ILE A 29 -7.36 -9.47 -18.61
CA ILE A 29 -6.64 -9.27 -19.87
C ILE A 29 -6.11 -10.63 -20.31
N ALA A 30 -6.71 -11.16 -21.38
CA ALA A 30 -6.26 -12.38 -22.03
C ALA A 30 -5.03 -12.08 -22.90
N TRP A 31 -3.89 -12.69 -22.59
CA TRP A 31 -2.73 -12.76 -23.50
C TRP A 31 -2.85 -14.01 -24.38
N ALA A 32 -2.94 -13.79 -25.68
CA ALA A 32 -2.89 -14.82 -26.68
C ALA A 32 -1.43 -15.33 -26.80
N VAL A 33 -1.22 -16.61 -26.51
CA VAL A 33 0.04 -17.31 -26.80
C VAL A 33 -0.02 -17.78 -28.26
N VAL A 34 0.80 -17.17 -29.12
CA VAL A 34 1.05 -17.67 -30.47
C VAL A 34 2.12 -18.74 -30.39
N GLY A 35 1.73 -19.98 -30.59
CA GLY A 35 2.65 -21.12 -30.73
C GLY A 35 3.33 -21.09 -32.10
N ILE A 36 4.65 -21.09 -32.12
CA ILE A 36 5.45 -21.43 -33.31
C ILE A 36 6.08 -22.78 -33.08
N SER A 37 5.60 -23.75 -33.85
CA SER A 37 6.18 -25.08 -34.00
C SER A 37 7.20 -25.03 -35.15
N VAL A 38 8.45 -25.40 -34.88
CA VAL A 38 9.41 -25.77 -35.94
C VAL A 38 10.05 -27.12 -35.57
N GLY A 39 9.83 -28.08 -36.41
CA GLY A 39 10.35 -29.42 -36.27
C GLY A 39 11.72 -29.62 -36.91
N GLY A 40 12.34 -30.71 -36.51
CA GLY A 40 13.21 -31.50 -37.40
C GLY A 40 14.65 -31.71 -36.98
N GLY A 41 14.95 -32.89 -36.45
CA GLY A 41 15.99 -33.76 -36.97
C GLY A 41 17.38 -33.72 -36.34
N GLY A 42 17.83 -34.91 -35.85
CA GLY A 42 19.25 -35.28 -35.87
C GLY A 42 19.78 -35.85 -34.55
N ALA A 43 19.93 -37.19 -34.53
CA ALA A 43 20.51 -37.95 -33.44
C ALA A 43 22.02 -37.73 -33.30
N ALA A 44 22.51 -37.71 -32.06
CA ALA A 44 23.84 -38.23 -31.69
C ALA A 44 23.84 -38.58 -30.20
N GLU A 45 23.99 -39.86 -29.90
CA GLU A 45 24.23 -40.39 -28.56
C GLU A 45 25.59 -39.97 -28.04
N SER A 46 25.66 -39.49 -26.85
CA SER A 46 26.86 -39.60 -26.01
C SER A 46 26.44 -39.64 -24.55
N GLY A 47 26.65 -40.78 -23.93
CA GLY A 47 26.30 -41.05 -22.55
C GLY A 47 27.06 -40.15 -21.57
N SER A 48 26.28 -39.52 -20.70
CA SER A 48 26.76 -39.00 -19.43
C SER A 48 25.69 -39.30 -18.41
N SER A 49 26.05 -40.06 -17.39
CA SER A 49 25.22 -40.39 -16.25
C SER A 49 24.91 -39.11 -15.45
N THR A 50 23.86 -38.42 -15.80
CA THR A 50 23.26 -37.39 -14.99
C THR A 50 22.37 -38.05 -13.96
N GLY A 51 22.70 -37.83 -12.69
CA GLY A 51 21.86 -38.23 -11.56
C GLY A 51 20.43 -37.77 -11.80
N LEU A 52 19.49 -38.71 -11.68
CA LEU A 52 18.07 -38.46 -11.69
C LEU A 52 17.78 -37.45 -10.57
N ALA A 53 17.55 -36.20 -10.95
CA ALA A 53 16.91 -35.26 -10.05
C ALA A 53 15.56 -35.90 -9.68
N ASP A 54 15.34 -36.07 -8.40
CA ASP A 54 14.05 -36.51 -7.84
C ASP A 54 12.98 -35.53 -8.28
N THR A 55 12.34 -35.78 -9.41
CA THR A 55 11.22 -35.02 -9.90
C THR A 55 9.96 -35.63 -9.30
N GLY A 56 9.73 -35.33 -8.00
CA GLY A 56 8.44 -35.54 -7.39
C GLY A 56 7.31 -34.88 -8.23
N PRO A 57 6.06 -35.24 -8.00
CA PRO A 57 4.95 -34.61 -8.72
C PRO A 57 5.05 -33.09 -8.63
N PRO A 58 4.67 -32.36 -9.70
CA PRO A 58 4.74 -30.91 -9.70
C PRO A 58 3.95 -30.35 -8.52
N LYS A 59 4.59 -29.48 -7.71
CA LYS A 59 3.96 -28.88 -6.56
C LYS A 59 2.82 -27.95 -6.97
N GLU A 60 1.76 -27.95 -6.19
CA GLU A 60 0.62 -27.10 -6.45
C GLU A 60 1.00 -25.62 -6.26
N ILE A 61 0.63 -24.81 -7.24
CA ILE A 61 0.84 -23.36 -7.19
C ILE A 61 -0.33 -22.70 -6.48
N LEU A 62 -0.03 -22.00 -5.41
CA LEU A 62 -0.93 -21.17 -4.64
C LEU A 62 -0.70 -19.70 -4.97
N ARG A 63 -1.66 -18.82 -4.63
CA ARG A 63 -1.57 -17.38 -4.88
C ARG A 63 -1.87 -16.57 -3.64
N ILE A 64 -1.07 -15.53 -3.42
CA ILE A 64 -1.30 -14.53 -2.41
C ILE A 64 -1.40 -13.15 -3.05
N VAL A 65 -2.46 -12.39 -2.73
CA VAL A 65 -2.68 -11.04 -3.23
C VAL A 65 -2.40 -10.04 -2.12
N PHE A 66 -1.51 -9.11 -2.38
CA PHE A 66 -1.29 -7.93 -1.55
C PHE A 66 -1.84 -6.69 -2.25
N PRO A 67 -2.96 -6.13 -1.78
CA PRO A 67 -3.50 -4.86 -2.28
C PRO A 67 -2.53 -3.69 -2.09
N GLU A 68 -2.64 -2.68 -2.98
CA GLU A 68 -2.00 -1.39 -2.80
C GLU A 68 -2.43 -0.77 -1.45
N GLY A 69 -1.55 -0.03 -0.81
CA GLY A 69 -1.80 0.59 0.49
C GLY A 69 -1.62 -0.33 1.71
N PHE A 70 -1.42 -1.64 1.55
CA PHE A 70 -1.16 -2.51 2.70
C PHE A 70 0.16 -2.13 3.37
N THR A 71 0.12 -2.03 4.70
CA THR A 71 1.33 -1.99 5.53
C THR A 71 1.96 -3.38 5.62
N ARG A 72 3.25 -3.45 5.97
CA ARG A 72 3.94 -4.73 6.22
C ARG A 72 3.25 -5.59 7.29
N LYS A 73 2.57 -4.97 8.27
CA LYS A 73 1.77 -5.68 9.27
C LYS A 73 0.51 -6.29 8.68
N GLU A 74 -0.15 -5.59 7.76
CA GLU A 74 -1.33 -6.10 7.06
C GLU A 74 -0.96 -7.21 6.09
N MET A 75 0.19 -7.11 5.41
CA MET A 75 0.74 -8.18 4.59
C MET A 75 1.03 -9.44 5.41
N ALA A 76 1.60 -9.30 6.61
CA ALA A 76 1.81 -10.45 7.52
C ALA A 76 0.48 -11.09 7.95
N ARG A 77 -0.56 -10.27 8.23
CA ARG A 77 -1.92 -10.79 8.50
C ARG A 77 -2.50 -11.53 7.29
N ARG A 78 -2.24 -11.03 6.08
CA ARG A 78 -2.65 -11.69 4.84
C ARG A 78 -1.95 -13.05 4.66
N VAL A 79 -0.66 -13.16 4.98
CA VAL A 79 0.06 -14.44 5.00
C VAL A 79 -0.63 -15.43 5.94
N ALA A 80 -1.00 -15.00 7.17
CA ALA A 80 -1.72 -15.86 8.09
C ALA A 80 -3.06 -16.36 7.53
N ALA A 81 -3.84 -15.44 6.93
CA ALA A 81 -5.14 -15.78 6.38
C ALA A 81 -5.06 -16.76 5.19
N VAL A 82 -4.07 -16.57 4.32
CA VAL A 82 -3.86 -17.46 3.15
C VAL A 82 -3.43 -18.85 3.59
N ASN A 83 -2.62 -18.98 4.64
CA ASN A 83 -2.23 -20.29 5.19
C ASN A 83 -3.45 -21.07 5.69
N VAL A 84 -4.36 -20.42 6.42
CA VAL A 84 -5.60 -21.06 6.89
C VAL A 84 -6.45 -21.55 5.71
N ILE A 85 -6.62 -20.71 4.69
CA ILE A 85 -7.40 -21.08 3.48
C ILE A 85 -6.74 -22.26 2.74
N ALA A 86 -5.40 -22.24 2.61
CA ALA A 86 -4.66 -23.32 1.93
C ALA A 86 -4.81 -24.67 2.67
N GLU A 87 -4.77 -24.64 3.99
CA GLU A 87 -4.95 -25.82 4.83
C GLU A 87 -6.39 -26.34 4.79
N GLU A 88 -7.38 -25.47 5.00
CA GLU A 88 -8.81 -25.85 5.06
C GLU A 88 -9.36 -26.29 3.70
N GLU A 89 -9.01 -25.60 2.61
CA GLU A 89 -9.61 -25.86 1.30
C GLU A 89 -8.84 -26.87 0.45
N ARG A 90 -7.52 -27.02 0.68
CA ARG A 90 -6.63 -27.82 -0.16
C ARG A 90 -5.79 -28.85 0.59
N GLY A 91 -5.82 -28.84 1.92
CA GLY A 91 -4.98 -29.71 2.78
C GLY A 91 -3.48 -29.39 2.66
N ILE A 92 -3.11 -28.20 2.19
CA ILE A 92 -1.72 -27.79 2.02
C ILE A 92 -1.32 -26.92 3.21
N VAL A 93 -0.20 -27.25 3.84
CA VAL A 93 0.38 -26.47 4.96
C VAL A 93 1.60 -25.68 4.43
N PRO A 94 1.45 -24.40 4.08
CA PRO A 94 2.55 -23.62 3.55
C PRO A 94 3.65 -23.35 4.57
N SER A 95 4.91 -23.26 4.10
CA SER A 95 6.07 -22.83 4.90
C SER A 95 6.07 -21.32 5.19
N LEU A 96 5.15 -20.56 4.60
CA LEU A 96 4.97 -19.14 4.90
C LEU A 96 4.58 -18.96 6.36
N ASN A 97 5.25 -18.04 7.06
CA ASN A 97 4.98 -17.77 8.48
C ASN A 97 4.91 -16.26 8.70
N PRO A 98 3.81 -15.73 9.29
CA PRO A 98 3.61 -14.28 9.49
C PRO A 98 4.71 -13.62 10.33
N LYS A 99 5.22 -14.31 11.37
CA LYS A 99 6.30 -13.78 12.21
C LYS A 99 7.63 -13.75 11.45
N ALA A 100 7.92 -14.83 10.70
CA ALA A 100 9.11 -14.89 9.85
C ALA A 100 9.04 -13.84 8.72
N TYR A 101 7.85 -13.57 8.18
CA TYR A 101 7.62 -12.51 7.21
C TYR A 101 7.98 -11.14 7.81
N LEU A 102 7.43 -10.77 8.98
CA LEU A 102 7.77 -9.52 9.65
C LEU A 102 9.27 -9.42 9.95
N ALA A 103 9.89 -10.50 10.47
CA ALA A 103 11.31 -10.54 10.73
C ALA A 103 12.18 -10.38 9.46
N ALA A 104 11.71 -10.90 8.32
CA ALA A 104 12.37 -10.69 7.03
C ALA A 104 12.26 -9.23 6.58
N THR A 105 11.11 -8.56 6.83
CA THR A 105 10.91 -7.15 6.49
C THR A 105 11.66 -6.17 7.41
N ASP A 106 12.26 -6.62 8.51
CA ASP A 106 13.16 -5.82 9.34
C ASP A 106 14.61 -5.80 8.79
N ARG A 107 14.90 -6.61 7.76
CA ARG A 107 16.24 -6.70 7.14
C ARG A 107 16.37 -5.73 5.98
N THR A 108 17.01 -4.59 6.21
CA THR A 108 17.13 -3.49 5.23
C THR A 108 18.48 -3.43 4.51
N ARG A 109 19.27 -4.52 4.54
CA ARG A 109 20.62 -4.53 3.94
C ARG A 109 20.62 -4.56 2.40
N ASN A 110 19.59 -5.12 1.79
CA ASN A 110 19.47 -5.34 0.35
C ASN A 110 18.38 -4.44 -0.23
N LEU A 111 18.48 -3.12 -0.01
CA LEU A 111 17.56 -2.18 -0.63
C LEU A 111 17.81 -2.08 -2.14
N PRO A 112 16.75 -1.86 -2.95
CA PRO A 112 16.84 -1.67 -4.39
C PRO A 112 17.81 -0.56 -4.81
N ALA A 113 18.28 -0.62 -6.06
CA ALA A 113 19.13 0.41 -6.63
C ALA A 113 18.45 1.80 -6.53
N GLY A 114 19.19 2.82 -6.13
CA GLY A 114 18.65 4.16 -5.87
C GLY A 114 18.32 4.43 -4.40
N PHE A 115 18.23 3.39 -3.55
CA PHE A 115 17.95 3.52 -2.10
C PHE A 115 19.12 3.07 -1.20
N LYS A 116 20.28 2.75 -1.77
CA LYS A 116 21.44 2.20 -1.03
C LYS A 116 21.98 3.11 0.09
N ASN A 117 21.73 4.41 0.01
CA ASN A 117 22.17 5.40 1.00
C ASN A 117 21.10 5.70 2.05
N VAL A 118 19.99 4.97 2.03
CA VAL A 118 18.89 5.12 2.99
C VAL A 118 19.00 4.00 4.03
N HIS A 119 18.71 4.33 5.28
CA HIS A 119 18.74 3.37 6.40
C HIS A 119 17.39 3.33 7.11
N PRO A 120 16.33 2.83 6.45
CA PRO A 120 15.01 2.75 7.06
C PRO A 120 15.01 1.68 8.15
N PRO A 121 14.15 1.80 9.17
CA PRO A 121 14.06 0.81 10.25
C PRO A 121 13.52 -0.55 9.79
N ASN A 122 12.83 -0.58 8.66
CA ASN A 122 12.23 -1.76 8.04
C ASN A 122 11.90 -1.50 6.58
N LEU A 123 11.33 -2.50 5.89
CA LEU A 123 10.99 -2.43 4.47
C LEU A 123 9.60 -1.84 4.17
N GLU A 124 9.00 -1.05 5.07
CA GLU A 124 7.75 -0.34 4.75
C GLU A 124 7.94 0.56 3.53
N GLY A 125 7.04 0.46 2.56
CA GLY A 125 7.09 1.16 1.27
C GLY A 125 7.81 0.39 0.17
N PHE A 126 8.61 -0.63 0.49
CA PHE A 126 9.41 -1.39 -0.48
C PHE A 126 8.80 -2.75 -0.87
N LEU A 127 7.73 -3.17 -0.21
CA LEU A 127 7.08 -4.45 -0.46
C LEU A 127 6.01 -4.28 -1.55
N PHE A 128 6.38 -4.45 -2.82
CA PHE A 128 5.49 -4.10 -3.92
C PHE A 128 4.16 -4.87 -3.84
N PRO A 129 3.01 -4.15 -3.92
CA PRO A 129 1.68 -4.77 -3.91
C PRO A 129 1.39 -5.43 -5.26
N ALA A 130 1.19 -6.75 -5.23
CA ALA A 130 0.89 -7.56 -6.42
C ALA A 130 0.28 -8.90 -6.03
N THR A 131 0.04 -9.73 -7.02
CA THR A 131 -0.25 -11.16 -6.83
C THR A 131 1.04 -11.96 -6.99
N TYR A 132 1.35 -12.79 -5.99
CA TYR A 132 2.53 -13.66 -5.98
C TYR A 132 2.11 -15.12 -5.99
N ASP A 133 2.71 -15.87 -6.90
CA ASP A 133 2.61 -17.32 -6.91
C ASP A 133 3.59 -17.90 -5.90
N PHE A 134 3.17 -18.92 -5.15
CA PHE A 134 4.01 -19.60 -4.18
C PHE A 134 3.62 -21.07 -4.08
N THR A 135 4.48 -21.91 -3.50
CA THR A 135 4.23 -23.33 -3.22
C THR A 135 4.30 -23.59 -1.73
N GLU A 136 3.99 -24.80 -1.29
CA GLU A 136 4.11 -25.19 0.12
C GLU A 136 5.50 -24.94 0.72
N ASP A 137 6.57 -25.03 -0.09
CA ASP A 137 7.95 -24.83 0.38
C ASP A 137 8.40 -23.37 0.34
N THR A 138 7.65 -22.48 -0.27
CA THR A 138 8.04 -21.06 -0.37
C THR A 138 8.16 -20.46 1.02
N THR A 139 9.34 -19.99 1.36
CA THR A 139 9.60 -19.38 2.67
C THR A 139 9.22 -17.90 2.68
N SER A 140 8.94 -17.36 3.88
CA SER A 140 8.63 -15.94 4.03
C SER A 140 9.76 -15.00 3.56
N PRO A 141 11.07 -15.30 3.78
CA PRO A 141 12.14 -14.49 3.19
C PRO A 141 12.16 -14.50 1.65
N GLN A 142 11.81 -15.62 1.00
CA GLN A 142 11.70 -15.68 -0.47
C GLN A 142 10.58 -14.77 -0.95
N LEU A 143 9.38 -14.84 -0.35
CA LEU A 143 8.26 -13.96 -0.69
C LEU A 143 8.62 -12.48 -0.52
N VAL A 144 9.36 -12.11 0.52
CA VAL A 144 9.87 -10.73 0.72
C VAL A 144 10.87 -10.36 -0.39
N SER A 145 11.75 -11.30 -0.80
CA SER A 145 12.68 -11.07 -1.93
C SER A 145 11.91 -10.79 -3.22
N ASP A 146 10.90 -11.62 -3.53
CA ASP A 146 10.06 -11.46 -4.73
C ASP A 146 9.34 -10.10 -4.74
N GLN A 147 8.91 -9.61 -3.56
CA GLN A 147 8.30 -8.28 -3.42
C GLN A 147 9.31 -7.15 -3.66
N LEU A 148 10.57 -7.31 -3.21
CA LEU A 148 11.64 -6.33 -3.46
C LEU A 148 12.04 -6.31 -4.94
N ASP A 149 12.13 -7.46 -5.59
CA ASP A 149 12.43 -7.56 -7.03
C ASP A 149 11.31 -6.90 -7.86
N ALA A 150 10.05 -7.15 -7.50
CA ALA A 150 8.90 -6.50 -8.10
C ALA A 150 8.91 -4.98 -7.88
N PHE A 151 9.30 -4.53 -6.67
CA PHE A 151 9.46 -3.11 -6.39
C PHE A 151 10.57 -2.48 -7.26
N GLU A 152 11.73 -3.12 -7.38
CA GLU A 152 12.84 -2.61 -8.20
C GLU A 152 12.43 -2.47 -9.67
N HIS A 153 11.68 -3.45 -10.19
CA HIS A 153 11.12 -3.39 -11.53
C HIS A 153 10.14 -2.21 -11.67
N ALA A 154 9.14 -2.10 -10.80
CA ALA A 154 8.17 -1.01 -10.84
C ALA A 154 8.84 0.37 -10.66
N TRP A 155 9.82 0.47 -9.74
CA TRP A 155 10.55 1.71 -9.53
C TRP A 155 11.36 2.15 -10.74
N SER A 156 11.85 1.20 -11.57
CA SER A 156 12.57 1.51 -12.79
C SER A 156 11.73 2.29 -13.82
N GLU A 157 10.41 2.24 -13.71
CA GLU A 157 9.45 2.96 -14.54
C GLU A 157 9.14 4.38 -14.01
N VAL A 158 9.69 4.75 -12.84
CA VAL A 158 9.44 6.07 -12.21
C VAL A 158 10.47 7.08 -12.69
N ASP A 159 10.02 8.07 -13.45
CA ASP A 159 10.88 9.18 -13.83
C ASP A 159 11.04 10.17 -12.66
N MET A 160 12.26 10.30 -12.19
CA MET A 160 12.65 11.14 -11.05
C MET A 160 13.09 12.55 -11.42
N GLU A 161 13.03 12.95 -12.70
CA GLU A 161 13.62 14.24 -13.16
C GLU A 161 12.98 15.43 -12.43
N TYR A 162 11.64 15.49 -12.43
CA TYR A 162 10.92 16.58 -11.76
C TYR A 162 11.17 16.60 -10.25
N ALA A 163 11.07 15.46 -9.57
CA ALA A 163 11.29 15.38 -8.13
C ALA A 163 12.71 15.80 -7.74
N ARG A 164 13.74 15.36 -8.49
CA ARG A 164 15.13 15.80 -8.31
C ARG A 164 15.29 17.30 -8.50
N SER A 165 14.59 17.92 -9.46
CA SER A 165 14.58 19.38 -9.66
C SER A 165 14.05 20.14 -8.44
N LYS A 166 13.26 19.47 -7.58
CA LYS A 166 12.74 19.98 -6.31
C LYS A 166 13.59 19.54 -5.10
N ARG A 167 14.76 18.93 -5.34
CA ARG A 167 15.68 18.40 -4.32
C ARG A 167 15.11 17.27 -3.48
N LEU A 168 14.16 16.52 -4.02
CA LEU A 168 13.64 15.32 -3.38
C LEU A 168 14.44 14.10 -3.79
N THR A 169 14.73 13.25 -2.81
CA THR A 169 15.38 11.95 -3.01
C THR A 169 14.39 10.89 -3.46
N PRO A 170 14.83 9.73 -3.98
CA PRO A 170 13.96 8.59 -4.22
C PRO A 170 13.13 8.19 -2.98
N TYR A 171 13.72 8.27 -1.79
CA TYR A 171 13.05 7.93 -0.56
C TYR A 171 11.96 8.93 -0.18
N ASP A 172 12.20 10.23 -0.40
CA ASP A 172 11.17 11.26 -0.20
C ASP A 172 9.97 11.02 -1.12
N VAL A 173 10.23 10.66 -2.39
CA VAL A 173 9.16 10.33 -3.34
C VAL A 173 8.40 9.07 -2.92
N LEU A 174 9.07 8.06 -2.40
CA LEU A 174 8.41 6.85 -1.88
C LEU A 174 7.54 7.17 -0.65
N ILE A 175 8.00 8.03 0.25
CA ILE A 175 7.20 8.52 1.39
C ILE A 175 5.95 9.26 0.88
N ILE A 176 6.11 10.18 -0.08
CA ILE A 176 4.98 10.91 -0.68
C ILE A 176 4.01 9.95 -1.36
N ALA A 177 4.52 8.96 -2.12
CA ALA A 177 3.69 7.95 -2.77
C ALA A 177 2.83 7.17 -1.78
N SER A 178 3.40 6.77 -0.65
CA SER A 178 2.64 6.07 0.41
C SER A 178 1.53 6.92 1.01
N MET A 179 1.73 8.25 1.12
CA MET A 179 0.68 9.17 1.56
C MET A 179 -0.44 9.32 0.52
N ILE A 180 -0.07 9.43 -0.77
CA ILE A 180 -1.03 9.52 -1.88
C ILE A 180 -1.88 8.25 -1.94
N GLU A 181 -1.26 7.07 -1.76
CA GLU A 181 -1.96 5.79 -1.79
C GLU A 181 -3.07 5.71 -0.74
N GLU A 182 -2.80 6.20 0.48
CA GLU A 182 -3.75 6.19 1.59
C GLU A 182 -4.88 7.23 1.47
N GLU A 183 -4.63 8.34 0.75
CA GLU A 183 -5.59 9.45 0.64
C GLU A 183 -6.52 9.31 -0.57
N VAL A 184 -6.07 8.67 -1.66
CA VAL A 184 -6.72 8.83 -2.96
C VAL A 184 -7.47 7.57 -3.38
N GLN A 185 -8.80 7.68 -3.50
CA GLN A 185 -9.65 6.65 -4.10
C GLN A 185 -9.93 6.90 -5.59
N VAL A 186 -9.80 8.15 -6.07
CA VAL A 186 -10.07 8.54 -7.45
C VAL A 186 -8.76 8.71 -8.22
N PRO A 187 -8.40 7.82 -9.16
CA PRO A 187 -7.07 7.78 -9.80
C PRO A 187 -6.55 9.12 -10.31
N ARG A 188 -7.43 9.94 -10.93
CA ARG A 188 -7.07 11.26 -11.49
C ARG A 188 -6.65 12.30 -10.42
N GLU A 189 -6.91 12.05 -9.14
CA GLU A 189 -6.59 12.97 -8.06
C GLU A 189 -5.18 12.74 -7.48
N ARG A 190 -4.51 11.62 -7.80
CA ARG A 190 -3.17 11.31 -7.29
C ARG A 190 -2.16 12.44 -7.56
N THR A 191 -2.11 12.95 -8.78
CA THR A 191 -1.20 14.05 -9.13
C THR A 191 -1.58 15.39 -8.48
N LEU A 192 -2.87 15.60 -8.20
CA LEU A 192 -3.35 16.79 -7.48
C LEU A 192 -2.98 16.75 -6.00
N VAL A 193 -3.14 15.60 -5.33
CA VAL A 193 -2.68 15.42 -3.94
C VAL A 193 -1.17 15.54 -3.85
N ALA A 194 -0.43 14.95 -4.81
CA ALA A 194 1.01 15.16 -4.93
C ALA A 194 1.37 16.65 -5.00
N ALA A 195 0.66 17.43 -5.84
CA ALA A 195 0.90 18.87 -5.98
C ALA A 195 0.68 19.63 -4.66
N VAL A 196 -0.39 19.30 -3.91
CA VAL A 196 -0.63 19.90 -2.58
C VAL A 196 0.52 19.58 -1.63
N ILE A 197 1.00 18.34 -1.59
CA ILE A 197 2.14 17.96 -0.74
C ILE A 197 3.39 18.78 -1.10
N TYR A 198 3.75 18.85 -2.39
CA TYR A 198 4.90 19.63 -2.86
C TYR A 198 4.76 21.12 -2.54
N ASN A 199 3.58 21.69 -2.74
CA ASN A 199 3.33 23.11 -2.46
C ASN A 199 3.45 23.39 -0.96
N ARG A 200 2.88 22.55 -0.09
CA ARG A 200 3.01 22.70 1.37
C ARG A 200 4.44 22.54 1.85
N LEU A 201 5.20 21.58 1.30
CA LEU A 201 6.61 21.42 1.61
C LEU A 201 7.41 22.70 1.24
N ARG A 202 7.15 23.27 0.06
CA ARG A 202 7.78 24.51 -0.41
C ARG A 202 7.44 25.70 0.49
N GLU A 203 6.20 25.81 0.94
CA GLU A 203 5.72 26.90 1.80
C GLU A 203 6.03 26.67 3.30
N GLY A 204 6.67 25.55 3.66
CA GLY A 204 6.92 25.21 5.07
C GLY A 204 5.65 24.98 5.88
N MET A 205 4.60 24.47 5.24
CA MET A 205 3.31 24.18 5.87
C MET A 205 3.26 22.73 6.38
N PRO A 206 2.54 22.49 7.51
CA PRO A 206 2.21 21.13 7.92
C PRO A 206 1.42 20.39 6.84
N LEU A 207 1.74 19.11 6.58
CA LEU A 207 1.04 18.33 5.53
C LEU A 207 -0.42 18.00 5.94
N GLY A 208 -0.68 17.79 7.23
CA GLY A 208 -2.03 17.59 7.76
C GLY A 208 -2.74 16.35 7.23
N ILE A 209 -2.00 15.29 6.96
CA ILE A 209 -2.49 14.02 6.40
C ILE A 209 -2.82 13.05 7.55
N ASP A 210 -4.09 12.72 7.73
CA ASP A 210 -4.57 11.89 8.85
C ASP A 210 -4.08 10.43 8.78
N ALA A 211 -3.86 9.91 7.58
CA ALA A 211 -3.29 8.58 7.39
C ALA A 211 -1.92 8.43 8.08
N THR A 212 -1.11 9.49 8.13
CA THR A 212 0.19 9.46 8.81
C THR A 212 0.04 9.27 10.33
N ILE A 213 -0.99 9.88 10.93
CA ILE A 213 -1.31 9.72 12.35
C ILE A 213 -1.81 8.31 12.62
N ARG A 214 -2.72 7.79 11.77
CA ARG A 214 -3.21 6.41 11.86
C ARG A 214 -2.08 5.41 11.86
N TYR A 215 -1.15 5.53 10.93
CA TYR A 215 0.04 4.69 10.87
C TYR A 215 0.90 4.81 12.13
N GLY A 216 1.22 6.03 12.55
CA GLY A 216 2.09 6.28 13.70
C GLY A 216 1.57 5.72 15.02
N TYR A 217 0.26 5.67 15.21
CA TYR A 217 -0.41 5.13 16.41
C TYR A 217 -1.05 3.76 16.21
N ASP A 218 -0.88 3.13 15.04
CA ASP A 218 -1.49 1.83 14.69
C ASP A 218 -3.03 1.84 14.86
N ILE A 219 -3.68 2.94 14.40
CA ILE A 219 -5.13 3.13 14.52
C ILE A 219 -5.83 2.48 13.33
N PRO A 220 -6.67 1.45 13.55
CA PRO A 220 -7.44 0.83 12.47
C PRO A 220 -8.33 1.83 11.73
N PRO A 221 -8.62 1.63 10.43
CA PRO A 221 -9.52 2.50 9.67
C PRO A 221 -10.93 2.64 10.27
N THR A 222 -11.38 1.64 11.03
CA THR A 222 -12.69 1.60 11.69
C THR A 222 -12.77 2.41 12.98
N GLN A 223 -11.64 2.93 13.49
CA GLN A 223 -11.58 3.73 14.71
C GLN A 223 -11.37 5.20 14.39
N ALA A 224 -12.00 6.09 15.13
CA ALA A 224 -11.75 7.52 15.05
C ALA A 224 -10.36 7.86 15.61
N ILE A 225 -9.71 8.88 15.03
CA ILE A 225 -8.51 9.48 15.61
C ILE A 225 -8.96 10.35 16.78
N LEU A 226 -8.37 10.18 17.94
CA LEU A 226 -8.70 10.96 19.14
C LEU A 226 -8.06 12.38 19.05
N GLU A 227 -8.72 13.38 19.62
CA GLU A 227 -8.19 14.73 19.69
C GLU A 227 -6.80 14.79 20.36
N SER A 228 -6.60 14.00 21.42
CA SER A 228 -5.31 13.86 22.09
C SER A 228 -4.19 13.31 21.19
N GLN A 229 -4.52 12.51 20.17
CA GLN A 229 -3.57 12.00 19.16
C GLN A 229 -3.29 13.07 18.10
N LEU A 230 -4.30 13.87 17.72
CA LEU A 230 -4.13 15.02 16.82
C LEU A 230 -3.23 16.10 17.42
N GLU A 231 -3.31 16.30 18.74
CA GLU A 231 -2.56 17.35 19.44
C GLU A 231 -1.16 16.93 19.90
N ARG A 232 -0.88 15.62 20.00
CA ARG A 232 0.41 15.11 20.49
C ARG A 232 1.52 15.32 19.47
N ASP A 233 2.68 15.75 19.93
CA ASP A 233 3.90 15.74 19.12
C ASP A 233 4.39 14.28 18.93
N HIS A 234 4.29 13.81 17.69
CA HIS A 234 4.68 12.46 17.28
C HIS A 234 5.37 12.54 15.91
N PRO A 235 6.42 11.74 15.63
CA PRO A 235 7.15 11.80 14.34
C PRO A 235 6.27 11.67 13.09
N TYR A 236 5.13 10.97 13.19
CA TYR A 236 4.17 10.81 12.11
C TYR A 236 2.99 11.80 12.19
N ASN A 237 2.98 12.74 13.15
CA ASN A 237 1.92 13.74 13.21
C ASN A 237 2.23 14.93 12.28
N THR A 238 1.84 14.81 11.04
CA THR A 238 2.00 15.84 10.00
C THR A 238 1.09 17.06 10.19
N ARG A 239 0.23 17.10 11.21
CA ARG A 239 -0.51 18.31 11.64
C ARG A 239 0.34 19.22 12.54
N LYS A 240 1.30 18.63 13.27
CA LYS A 240 2.19 19.35 14.21
C LYS A 240 3.59 19.54 13.66
N ARG A 241 4.09 18.57 12.88
CA ARG A 241 5.44 18.59 12.32
C ARG A 241 5.41 18.99 10.85
N ILE A 242 6.34 19.86 10.47
CA ILE A 242 6.57 20.27 9.09
C ILE A 242 7.49 19.24 8.44
N GLY A 243 7.27 18.96 7.16
CA GLY A 243 8.06 18.01 6.38
C GLY A 243 7.42 16.64 6.25
N LEU A 244 8.20 15.70 5.72
CA LEU A 244 7.78 14.32 5.51
C LEU A 244 7.87 13.50 6.80
N THR A 245 7.15 12.38 6.83
CA THR A 245 7.29 11.36 7.88
C THR A 245 8.65 10.67 7.81
N PRO A 246 9.11 10.03 8.91
CA PRO A 246 10.41 9.34 8.90
C PRO A 246 10.49 8.17 7.91
N THR A 247 9.36 7.54 7.61
CA THR A 247 9.24 6.39 6.68
C THR A 247 7.98 6.50 5.84
N PRO A 248 7.86 5.72 4.75
CA PRO A 248 6.57 5.43 4.15
C PRO A 248 5.56 4.91 5.20
N ILE A 249 4.28 5.10 4.97
CA ILE A 249 3.19 4.70 5.86
C ILE A 249 2.37 3.52 5.32
N SER A 250 2.67 3.08 4.11
CA SER A 250 2.11 1.91 3.45
C SER A 250 2.98 1.51 2.26
N ASN A 251 2.63 0.45 1.55
CA ASN A 251 3.30 0.01 0.33
C ASN A 251 2.49 0.47 -0.89
N PRO A 252 2.97 1.51 -1.61
CA PRO A 252 2.23 2.12 -2.72
C PRO A 252 2.36 1.31 -4.00
N GLY A 253 1.34 1.40 -4.88
CA GLY A 253 1.40 0.93 -6.25
C GLY A 253 2.17 1.87 -7.18
N LEU A 254 2.45 1.40 -8.40
CA LEU A 254 3.20 2.17 -9.41
C LEU A 254 2.55 3.52 -9.71
N ALA A 255 1.22 3.57 -9.80
CA ALA A 255 0.51 4.81 -10.13
C ALA A 255 0.68 5.92 -9.07
N ALA A 256 0.75 5.55 -7.78
CA ALA A 256 1.04 6.50 -6.71
C ALA A 256 2.50 6.96 -6.74
N MET A 257 3.46 6.05 -7.04
CA MET A 257 4.88 6.40 -7.20
C MET A 257 5.11 7.36 -8.37
N GLN A 258 4.48 7.10 -9.52
CA GLN A 258 4.54 8.00 -10.68
C GLN A 258 3.91 9.36 -10.39
N ALA A 259 2.75 9.41 -9.71
CA ALA A 259 2.12 10.65 -9.32
C ALA A 259 2.96 11.46 -8.31
N ALA A 260 3.62 10.78 -7.37
CA ALA A 260 4.55 11.40 -6.43
C ALA A 260 5.77 12.00 -7.13
N ALA A 261 6.30 11.33 -8.17
CA ALA A 261 7.41 11.83 -8.96
C ALA A 261 7.01 12.98 -9.89
N HIS A 262 5.78 12.99 -10.40
CA HIS A 262 5.24 13.97 -11.35
C HIS A 262 3.91 14.57 -10.88
N PRO A 263 3.93 15.52 -9.91
CA PRO A 263 2.74 16.21 -9.45
C PRO A 263 2.13 17.09 -10.54
N ALA A 264 0.83 17.35 -10.45
CA ALA A 264 0.15 18.32 -11.32
C ALA A 264 0.75 19.73 -11.16
N LYS A 265 0.76 20.51 -12.25
CA LYS A 265 1.26 21.89 -12.24
C LYS A 265 0.12 22.85 -11.82
N VAL A 266 -0.21 22.82 -10.52
CA VAL A 266 -1.24 23.65 -9.89
C VAL A 266 -0.70 24.24 -8.60
N ASP A 267 -1.32 25.29 -8.10
CA ASP A 267 -0.94 26.02 -6.88
C ASP A 267 -1.82 25.67 -5.67
N TYR A 268 -2.54 24.54 -5.73
CA TYR A 268 -3.40 24.11 -4.63
C TYR A 268 -2.58 23.85 -3.33
N LEU A 269 -3.13 24.32 -2.22
CA LEU A 269 -2.58 24.14 -0.88
C LEU A 269 -3.49 23.29 0.02
N TYR A 270 -4.75 23.11 -0.38
CA TYR A 270 -5.76 22.43 0.41
C TYR A 270 -6.55 21.45 -0.44
N PHE A 271 -6.89 20.32 0.18
CA PHE A 271 -7.92 19.44 -0.34
C PHE A 271 -8.80 18.97 0.82
N VAL A 272 -10.05 18.69 0.53
CA VAL A 272 -11.02 18.17 1.49
C VAL A 272 -11.99 17.22 0.80
N ARG A 273 -12.33 16.15 1.46
CA ARG A 273 -13.23 15.12 0.92
C ARG A 273 -14.61 15.70 0.62
N LYS A 274 -15.15 15.36 -0.55
CA LYS A 274 -16.51 15.73 -0.95
C LYS A 274 -17.55 14.87 -0.22
N PRO A 275 -18.85 15.28 -0.24
CA PRO A 275 -19.93 14.47 0.33
C PRO A 275 -20.14 13.08 -0.29
N ASP A 276 -19.51 12.78 -1.43
CA ASP A 276 -19.48 11.45 -2.04
C ASP A 276 -18.54 10.48 -1.30
N CYS A 277 -17.80 10.95 -0.30
CA CYS A 277 -16.82 10.25 0.51
C CYS A 277 -15.67 9.60 -0.29
N LYS A 278 -15.48 9.98 -1.55
CA LYS A 278 -14.47 9.40 -2.47
C LYS A 278 -13.56 10.44 -3.10
N SER A 279 -14.15 11.50 -3.65
CA SER A 279 -13.42 12.55 -4.36
C SER A 279 -13.16 13.78 -3.49
N HIS A 280 -12.27 14.68 -3.94
CA HIS A 280 -11.87 15.85 -3.18
C HIS A 280 -12.17 17.16 -3.91
N TYR A 281 -12.43 18.22 -3.14
CA TYR A 281 -12.28 19.61 -3.55
C TYR A 281 -10.82 20.01 -3.37
N PHE A 282 -10.25 20.70 -4.37
CA PHE A 282 -8.89 21.23 -4.33
C PHE A 282 -8.94 22.75 -4.44
N THR A 283 -8.14 23.47 -3.64
CA THR A 283 -8.09 24.93 -3.67
C THR A 283 -6.77 25.47 -3.12
N ALA A 284 -6.39 26.67 -3.55
CA ALA A 284 -5.32 27.46 -2.94
C ALA A 284 -5.83 28.35 -1.77
N SER A 285 -7.15 28.51 -1.63
CA SER A 285 -7.78 29.44 -0.70
C SER A 285 -8.19 28.78 0.62
N LEU A 286 -7.64 29.23 1.75
CA LEU A 286 -8.07 28.79 3.07
C LEU A 286 -9.57 29.07 3.31
N ARG A 287 -10.11 30.16 2.77
CA ARG A 287 -11.54 30.49 2.92
C ARG A 287 -12.42 29.44 2.23
N GLU A 288 -12.05 29.02 1.01
CA GLU A 288 -12.78 27.96 0.29
C GLU A 288 -12.62 26.62 0.97
N PHE A 289 -11.41 26.27 1.40
CA PHE A 289 -11.18 25.06 2.20
C PHE A 289 -12.11 25.01 3.42
N ASN A 290 -12.19 26.08 4.20
CA ASN A 290 -13.07 26.15 5.37
C ASN A 290 -14.56 26.06 5.00
N HIS A 291 -14.94 26.58 3.82
CA HIS A 291 -16.30 26.43 3.30
C HIS A 291 -16.63 24.98 2.95
N TYR A 292 -15.76 24.31 2.18
CA TYR A 292 -15.96 22.94 1.76
C TYR A 292 -15.81 21.92 2.90
N SER A 293 -14.95 22.20 3.90
CA SER A 293 -14.78 21.34 5.08
C SER A 293 -16.07 21.19 5.88
N ARG A 294 -16.92 22.22 5.91
CA ARG A 294 -18.24 22.14 6.56
C ARG A 294 -19.23 21.25 5.81
N GLN A 295 -19.04 21.06 4.50
CA GLN A 295 -19.86 20.18 3.67
C GLN A 295 -19.38 18.73 3.74
N GLY A 296 -18.08 18.50 3.93
CA GLY A 296 -17.45 17.18 4.02
C GLY A 296 -17.58 16.48 5.38
N LEU A 297 -18.17 17.12 6.39
CA LEU A 297 -18.35 16.55 7.73
C LEU A 297 -19.27 15.30 7.77
N LEU A 298 -19.83 14.88 6.66
CA LEU A 298 -20.69 13.69 6.54
C LEU A 298 -19.89 12.41 6.21
N CYS A 299 -18.59 12.52 5.99
CA CYS A 299 -17.68 11.41 5.73
C CYS A 299 -16.80 11.11 6.92
#